data_d1f6d3d62462b0512d1956e1e09e1530
#
_entry.id   d1f6d3d62462b0512d1956e1e09e1530
#
_cell.length_a   1.000
_cell.length_b   1.000
_cell.length_c   1.000
_cell.angle_alpha   90.00
_cell.angle_beta   90.00
_cell.angle_gamma   90.00
#
_symmetry.space_group_name_H-M   'P 1'
#
loop_
_entity.id
_entity.type
_entity.pdbx_description
1 polymer ?
#
loop_
_entity_poly.entity_id
_entity_poly.type
_entity_poly.pdbx_seq_one_letter_code
_entity_poly.pdbx_strand_id
1 'polypeptide(L)'
;SEFYVPGHYNSGGEWVQGYYDYSRFEQENGVRRSTQEQIAYLKGLVENYPIDSIEDPLAEDDWQGWKQITSELSGRCQLVGDDLFVTNAKYLEQGINEKCANAILIKVNQIGTLTETLKTIALAQRNKYACIISHRSGDTEDSFIADLAVAVNAGQIKTGSMSRGERTAKYNQLLRIEERLGARARYGY
;
A
#
# COMPACT_ATOMS: atom_id res chain seq x y z
N SER A 1 6.57 -0.22 9.44
CA SER A 1 5.94 0.99 10.03
C SER A 1 6.91 1.62 11.01
N GLU A 2 7.15 2.93 10.89
CA GLU A 2 8.05 3.70 11.78
C GLU A 2 7.62 3.69 13.27
N PHE A 3 6.39 3.25 13.53
CA PHE A 3 5.80 3.21 14.86
C PHE A 3 5.77 1.82 15.47
N TYR A 4 6.13 0.79 14.73
CA TYR A 4 6.13 -0.58 15.25
C TYR A 4 7.43 -0.91 15.96
N VAL A 5 7.32 -1.35 17.20
CA VAL A 5 8.41 -1.92 17.99
C VAL A 5 8.26 -3.43 17.93
N PRO A 6 9.18 -4.15 17.27
CA PRO A 6 9.08 -5.60 17.12
C PRO A 6 9.10 -6.33 18.45
N GLY A 7 8.42 -7.47 18.51
CA GLY A 7 8.55 -8.39 19.63
C GLY A 7 9.98 -8.90 19.76
N HIS A 8 10.40 -9.17 20.99
CA HIS A 8 11.74 -9.64 21.28
C HIS A 8 11.76 -10.50 22.56
N TYR A 9 12.81 -11.30 22.75
CA TYR A 9 13.05 -11.97 24.01
C TYR A 9 13.73 -11.00 24.99
N ASN A 10 13.18 -10.88 26.21
CA ASN A 10 13.79 -10.09 27.27
C ASN A 10 15.01 -10.81 27.86
N SER A 11 15.71 -10.17 28.78
CA SER A 11 16.91 -10.74 29.46
C SER A 11 16.61 -12.01 30.29
N GLY A 12 15.33 -12.26 30.61
CA GLY A 12 14.85 -13.46 31.30
C GLY A 12 14.44 -14.60 30.35
N GLY A 13 14.54 -14.40 29.02
CA GLY A 13 14.15 -15.39 28.01
C GLY A 13 12.63 -15.43 27.74
N GLU A 14 11.87 -14.47 28.23
CA GLU A 14 10.43 -14.38 27.97
C GLU A 14 10.17 -13.55 26.70
N TRP A 15 9.20 -13.98 25.89
CA TRP A 15 8.78 -13.26 24.71
C TRP A 15 7.97 -12.02 25.07
N VAL A 16 8.43 -10.84 24.64
CA VAL A 16 7.69 -9.57 24.72
C VAL A 16 7.04 -9.30 23.38
N GLN A 17 5.72 -9.18 23.37
CA GLN A 17 4.93 -8.91 22.16
C GLN A 17 5.28 -7.54 21.57
N GLY A 18 5.35 -7.45 20.26
CA GLY A 18 5.49 -6.18 19.55
C GLY A 18 4.28 -5.26 19.76
N TYR A 19 4.50 -3.96 19.61
CA TYR A 19 3.46 -2.95 19.79
C TYR A 19 3.69 -1.73 18.89
N TYR A 20 2.64 -0.94 18.65
CA TYR A 20 2.69 0.33 17.92
C TYR A 20 2.84 1.47 18.91
N ASP A 21 3.91 2.26 18.80
CA ASP A 21 4.26 3.34 19.72
C ASP A 21 4.01 4.71 19.08
N TYR A 22 2.96 5.39 19.56
CA TYR A 22 2.59 6.73 19.14
C TYR A 22 2.99 7.81 20.15
N SER A 23 3.82 7.48 21.14
CA SER A 23 4.22 8.39 22.22
C SER A 23 4.89 9.68 21.75
N ARG A 24 5.42 9.69 20.51
CA ARG A 24 6.03 10.91 19.91
C ARG A 24 5.01 12.01 19.59
N PHE A 25 3.72 11.70 19.48
CA PHE A 25 2.68 12.65 19.10
C PHE A 25 1.83 13.11 20.28
N GLU A 26 1.81 12.38 21.37
CA GLU A 26 1.02 12.70 22.56
C GLU A 26 1.97 12.95 23.74
N GLN A 27 2.19 14.23 24.06
CA GLN A 27 3.19 14.65 25.07
C GLN A 27 2.85 14.22 26.52
N GLU A 28 1.60 13.85 26.83
CA GLU A 28 1.20 13.56 28.21
C GLU A 28 0.82 12.09 28.50
N ASN A 29 0.47 11.30 27.47
CA ASN A 29 0.12 9.88 27.66
C ASN A 29 0.48 9.09 26.40
N GLY A 30 1.76 8.83 26.17
CA GLY A 30 2.20 8.06 25.01
C GLY A 30 1.32 6.84 24.77
N VAL A 31 0.59 6.82 23.64
CA VAL A 31 -0.29 5.72 23.30
C VAL A 31 0.53 4.59 22.70
N ARG A 32 0.57 3.47 23.37
CA ARG A 32 1.05 2.20 22.85
C ARG A 32 -0.13 1.30 22.55
N ARG A 33 -0.15 0.72 21.37
CA ARG A 33 -1.22 -0.19 20.95
C ARG A 33 -0.64 -1.55 20.60
N SER A 34 -1.24 -2.61 21.13
CA SER A 34 -1.08 -3.96 20.59
C SER A 34 -1.61 -4.01 19.15
N THR A 35 -1.33 -5.07 18.41
CA THR A 35 -1.92 -5.29 17.08
C THR A 35 -3.45 -5.20 17.11
N GLN A 36 -4.10 -5.80 18.11
CA GLN A 36 -5.56 -5.79 18.26
C GLN A 36 -6.11 -4.38 18.51
N GLU A 37 -5.45 -3.60 19.36
CA GLU A 37 -5.85 -2.21 19.62
C GLU A 37 -5.62 -1.32 18.41
N GLN A 38 -4.56 -1.57 17.63
CA GLN A 38 -4.31 -0.86 16.38
C GLN A 38 -5.40 -1.17 15.33
N ILE A 39 -5.77 -2.44 15.19
CA ILE A 39 -6.88 -2.86 14.31
C ILE A 39 -8.20 -2.21 14.75
N ALA A 40 -8.51 -2.25 16.05
CA ALA A 40 -9.73 -1.62 16.57
C ALA A 40 -9.76 -0.11 16.32
N TYR A 41 -8.62 0.57 16.47
CA TYR A 41 -8.49 1.99 16.18
C TYR A 41 -8.75 2.30 14.69
N LEU A 42 -8.10 1.57 13.77
CA LEU A 42 -8.28 1.75 12.33
C LEU A 42 -9.72 1.44 11.90
N LYS A 43 -10.32 0.41 12.48
CA LYS A 43 -11.73 0.08 12.26
C LYS A 43 -12.64 1.23 12.69
N GLY A 44 -12.41 1.82 13.86
CA GLY A 44 -13.13 3.00 14.30
C GLY A 44 -13.00 4.18 13.35
N LEU A 45 -11.81 4.38 12.74
CA LEU A 45 -11.64 5.42 11.72
C LEU A 45 -12.48 5.13 10.46
N VAL A 46 -12.45 3.90 9.95
CA VAL A 46 -13.23 3.49 8.76
C VAL A 46 -14.75 3.57 9.01
N GLU A 47 -15.19 3.33 10.25
CA GLU A 47 -16.60 3.42 10.64
C GLU A 47 -17.10 4.87 10.74
N ASN A 48 -16.24 5.79 11.18
CA ASN A 48 -16.64 7.17 11.47
C ASN A 48 -16.28 8.18 10.39
N TYR A 49 -15.38 7.82 9.45
CA TYR A 49 -14.91 8.70 8.38
C TYR A 49 -15.00 8.00 7.01
N PRO A 50 -15.14 8.76 5.92
CA PRO A 50 -15.18 8.21 4.56
C PRO A 50 -13.79 7.78 4.08
N ILE A 51 -13.24 6.72 4.68
CA ILE A 51 -11.93 6.17 4.33
C ILE A 51 -12.13 5.03 3.34
N ASP A 52 -11.63 5.21 2.12
CA ASP A 52 -11.70 4.22 1.04
C ASP A 52 -10.47 3.33 0.96
N SER A 53 -9.31 3.80 1.47
CA SER A 53 -8.04 3.06 1.36
C SER A 53 -7.10 3.36 2.53
N ILE A 54 -6.40 2.34 3.00
CA ILE A 54 -5.34 2.45 4.01
C ILE A 54 -4.10 1.74 3.47
N GLU A 55 -2.98 2.47 3.42
CA GLU A 55 -1.67 1.92 3.05
C GLU A 55 -0.90 1.54 4.31
N ASP A 56 -0.35 0.33 4.34
CA ASP A 56 0.39 -0.27 5.44
C ASP A 56 -0.25 -0.03 6.82
N PRO A 57 -1.48 -0.52 7.03
CA PRO A 57 -2.19 -0.37 8.30
C PRO A 57 -1.43 -0.97 9.48
N LEU A 58 -0.61 -1.98 9.23
CA LEU A 58 0.19 -2.72 10.19
C LEU A 58 1.64 -2.86 9.71
N ALA A 59 2.51 -3.35 10.59
CA ALA A 59 3.90 -3.61 10.26
C ALA A 59 4.06 -4.72 9.20
N GLU A 60 5.14 -4.66 8.44
CA GLU A 60 5.45 -5.58 7.34
C GLU A 60 5.69 -7.03 7.77
N ASP A 61 6.01 -7.26 9.04
CA ASP A 61 6.26 -8.57 9.64
C ASP A 61 5.07 -9.09 10.46
N ASP A 62 4.02 -8.29 10.67
CA ASP A 62 2.82 -8.67 11.43
C ASP A 62 1.78 -9.39 10.55
N TRP A 63 2.16 -10.50 9.92
CA TRP A 63 1.28 -11.28 9.02
C TRP A 63 -0.02 -11.73 9.67
N GLN A 64 -0.01 -12.06 10.97
CA GLN A 64 -1.22 -12.45 11.68
C GLN A 64 -2.17 -11.27 11.85
N GLY A 65 -1.65 -10.10 12.18
CA GLY A 65 -2.43 -8.86 12.22
C GLY A 65 -2.99 -8.49 10.85
N TRP A 66 -2.19 -8.60 9.80
CA TRP A 66 -2.65 -8.37 8.43
C TRP A 66 -3.80 -9.29 8.02
N LYS A 67 -3.71 -10.57 8.36
CA LYS A 67 -4.80 -11.53 8.12
C LYS A 67 -6.07 -11.13 8.87
N GLN A 68 -5.93 -10.72 10.13
CA GLN A 68 -7.06 -10.29 10.95
C GLN A 68 -7.70 -9.01 10.38
N ILE A 69 -6.93 -7.93 10.16
CA ILE A 69 -7.48 -6.67 9.66
C ILE A 69 -8.13 -6.85 8.27
N THR A 70 -7.56 -7.72 7.45
CA THR A 70 -8.14 -8.03 6.13
C THR A 70 -9.50 -8.68 6.26
N SER A 71 -9.65 -9.62 7.18
CA SER A 71 -10.95 -10.28 7.43
C SER A 71 -12.01 -9.30 7.93
N GLU A 72 -11.61 -8.25 8.64
CA GLU A 72 -12.54 -7.27 9.23
C GLU A 72 -12.88 -6.10 8.29
N LEU A 73 -11.92 -5.63 7.47
CA LEU A 73 -12.06 -4.38 6.74
C LEU A 73 -12.04 -4.50 5.21
N SER A 74 -11.64 -5.64 4.63
CA SER A 74 -11.49 -5.76 3.16
C SER A 74 -12.79 -5.60 2.37
N GLY A 75 -13.94 -5.74 3.01
CA GLY A 75 -15.25 -5.48 2.40
C GLY A 75 -15.69 -4.01 2.44
N ARG A 76 -14.94 -3.14 3.11
CA ARG A 76 -15.28 -1.73 3.32
C ARG A 76 -14.23 -0.76 2.83
N CYS A 77 -12.95 -1.13 2.88
CA CYS A 77 -11.88 -0.28 2.38
C CYS A 77 -10.77 -1.11 1.72
N GLN A 78 -9.99 -0.44 0.90
CA GLN A 78 -8.79 -1.01 0.29
C GLN A 78 -7.67 -1.05 1.33
N LEU A 79 -7.07 -2.23 1.51
CA LEU A 79 -5.91 -2.44 2.36
C LEU A 79 -4.69 -2.70 1.47
N VAL A 80 -3.82 -1.71 1.39
CA VAL A 80 -2.70 -1.69 0.45
C VAL A 80 -1.43 -2.14 1.16
N GLY A 81 -0.80 -3.21 0.67
CA GLY A 81 0.54 -3.60 1.10
C GLY A 81 1.60 -2.87 0.27
N ASP A 82 2.37 -1.98 0.91
CA ASP A 82 3.58 -1.38 0.38
C ASP A 82 4.80 -2.14 0.90
N ASP A 83 5.21 -1.90 2.14
CA ASP A 83 6.35 -2.57 2.76
C ASP A 83 6.08 -4.07 3.00
N LEU A 84 4.82 -4.45 3.19
CA LEU A 84 4.41 -5.86 3.28
C LEU A 84 4.83 -6.67 2.04
N PHE A 85 4.73 -6.09 0.85
CA PHE A 85 4.95 -6.80 -0.41
C PHE A 85 6.20 -6.36 -1.18
N VAL A 86 6.69 -5.15 -0.97
CA VAL A 86 7.86 -4.54 -1.65
C VAL A 86 7.91 -4.80 -3.16
N THR A 87 6.74 -4.79 -3.82
CA THR A 87 6.57 -5.13 -5.25
C THR A 87 7.07 -6.54 -5.63
N ASN A 88 7.23 -7.44 -4.66
CA ASN A 88 7.82 -8.76 -4.84
C ASN A 88 6.74 -9.85 -4.96
N ALA A 89 6.75 -10.58 -6.08
CA ALA A 89 5.78 -11.63 -6.36
C ALA A 89 5.74 -12.74 -5.29
N LYS A 90 6.87 -13.05 -4.61
CA LYS A 90 6.90 -14.06 -3.55
C LYS A 90 6.14 -13.63 -2.30
N TYR A 91 6.33 -12.38 -1.86
CA TYR A 91 5.58 -11.84 -0.71
C TYR A 91 4.10 -11.65 -1.06
N LEU A 92 3.81 -11.22 -2.31
CA LEU A 92 2.41 -11.15 -2.75
C LEU A 92 1.75 -12.54 -2.78
N GLU A 93 2.44 -13.58 -3.26
CA GLU A 93 1.94 -14.96 -3.25
C GLU A 93 1.66 -15.44 -1.81
N GLN A 94 2.54 -15.11 -0.86
CA GLN A 94 2.30 -15.37 0.56
C GLN A 94 1.03 -14.65 1.03
N GLY A 95 0.90 -13.35 0.75
CA GLY A 95 -0.28 -12.56 1.13
C GLY A 95 -1.58 -13.12 0.56
N ILE A 96 -1.56 -13.56 -0.70
CA ILE A 96 -2.71 -14.22 -1.34
C ILE A 96 -3.08 -15.51 -0.60
N ASN A 97 -2.10 -16.36 -0.31
CA ASN A 97 -2.32 -17.63 0.37
C ASN A 97 -2.82 -17.45 1.81
N GLU A 98 -2.30 -16.44 2.51
CA GLU A 98 -2.67 -16.13 3.89
C GLU A 98 -3.88 -15.18 3.99
N LYS A 99 -4.39 -14.68 2.86
CA LYS A 99 -5.52 -13.73 2.77
C LYS A 99 -5.22 -12.41 3.49
N CYS A 100 -4.05 -11.85 3.23
CA CYS A 100 -3.58 -10.57 3.76
C CYS A 100 -3.67 -9.49 2.69
N ALA A 101 -4.24 -8.31 3.01
CA ALA A 101 -4.49 -7.20 2.09
C ALA A 101 -5.50 -7.53 0.96
N ASN A 102 -5.83 -6.53 0.16
CA ASN A 102 -6.61 -6.68 -1.08
C ASN A 102 -6.09 -5.77 -2.20
N ALA A 103 -4.96 -5.10 -1.96
CA ALA A 103 -4.28 -4.26 -2.92
C ALA A 103 -2.76 -4.27 -2.67
N ILE A 104 -2.00 -3.94 -3.70
CA ILE A 104 -0.54 -3.83 -3.65
C ILE A 104 -0.08 -2.50 -4.24
N LEU A 105 0.89 -1.86 -3.58
CA LEU A 105 1.61 -0.73 -4.13
C LEU A 105 2.74 -1.22 -5.04
N ILE A 106 2.81 -0.69 -6.26
CA ILE A 106 3.78 -1.09 -7.28
C ILE A 106 4.82 0.00 -7.46
N LYS A 107 6.04 -0.29 -7.08
CA LYS A 107 7.22 0.58 -7.24
C LYS A 107 8.23 -0.12 -8.14
N VAL A 108 8.31 0.29 -9.40
CA VAL A 108 9.12 -0.37 -10.44
C VAL A 108 10.59 -0.53 -10.04
N ASN A 109 11.16 0.51 -9.42
CA ASN A 109 12.56 0.51 -9.00
C ASN A 109 12.80 -0.25 -7.67
N GLN A 110 11.78 -0.67 -6.96
CA GLN A 110 11.92 -1.45 -5.72
C GLN A 110 12.25 -2.91 -6.03
N ILE A 111 11.55 -3.52 -6.97
CA ILE A 111 11.89 -4.85 -7.47
C ILE A 111 13.02 -4.81 -8.50
N GLY A 112 13.15 -3.72 -9.27
CA GLY A 112 14.33 -3.38 -10.06
C GLY A 112 14.22 -3.64 -11.56
N THR A 113 13.31 -4.49 -12.04
CA THR A 113 13.08 -4.72 -13.47
C THR A 113 11.62 -4.60 -13.86
N LEU A 114 11.37 -4.13 -15.09
CA LEU A 114 10.00 -4.06 -15.61
C LEU A 114 9.39 -5.47 -15.76
N THR A 115 10.19 -6.47 -16.11
CA THR A 115 9.71 -7.84 -16.24
C THR A 115 9.17 -8.40 -14.93
N GLU A 116 9.88 -8.19 -13.80
CA GLU A 116 9.43 -8.62 -12.48
C GLU A 116 8.22 -7.81 -12.01
N THR A 117 8.21 -6.49 -12.27
CA THR A 117 7.07 -5.63 -12.02
C THR A 117 5.81 -6.14 -12.71
N LEU A 118 5.89 -6.43 -14.02
CA LEU A 118 4.74 -6.94 -14.79
C LEU A 118 4.29 -8.32 -14.31
N LYS A 119 5.21 -9.19 -13.88
CA LYS A 119 4.86 -10.48 -13.26
C LYS A 119 4.09 -10.29 -11.97
N THR A 120 4.52 -9.37 -11.12
CA THR A 120 3.85 -9.06 -9.86
C THR A 120 2.45 -8.47 -10.11
N ILE A 121 2.32 -7.52 -11.04
CA ILE A 121 1.03 -6.95 -11.44
C ILE A 121 0.08 -8.05 -11.96
N ALA A 122 0.56 -8.91 -12.87
CA ALA A 122 -0.24 -9.98 -13.41
C ALA A 122 -0.68 -11.01 -12.34
N LEU A 123 0.16 -11.27 -11.34
CA LEU A 123 -0.19 -12.11 -10.20
C LEU A 123 -1.28 -11.45 -9.35
N ALA A 124 -1.15 -10.16 -9.02
CA ALA A 124 -2.12 -9.39 -8.27
C ALA A 124 -3.49 -9.39 -8.97
N GLN A 125 -3.54 -8.99 -10.23
CA GLN A 125 -4.78 -8.87 -11.00
C GLN A 125 -5.52 -10.22 -11.14
N ARG A 126 -4.79 -11.32 -11.39
CA ARG A 126 -5.38 -12.67 -11.45
C ARG A 126 -6.01 -13.10 -10.13
N ASN A 127 -5.53 -12.59 -9.01
CA ASN A 127 -6.03 -12.89 -7.67
C ASN A 127 -6.95 -11.77 -7.12
N LYS A 128 -7.42 -10.86 -7.99
CA LYS A 128 -8.33 -9.77 -7.63
C LYS A 128 -7.76 -8.75 -6.62
N TYR A 129 -6.44 -8.63 -6.55
CA TYR A 129 -5.80 -7.53 -5.85
C TYR A 129 -5.76 -6.30 -6.76
N ALA A 130 -6.16 -5.16 -6.22
CA ALA A 130 -5.96 -3.89 -6.91
C ALA A 130 -4.46 -3.56 -6.97
N CYS A 131 -4.05 -2.88 -8.04
CA CYS A 131 -2.69 -2.40 -8.20
C CYS A 131 -2.67 -0.87 -8.18
N ILE A 132 -1.83 -0.28 -7.35
CA ILE A 132 -1.59 1.17 -7.35
C ILE A 132 -0.17 1.40 -7.85
N ILE A 133 -0.02 2.00 -9.03
CA ILE A 133 1.31 2.35 -9.56
C ILE A 133 1.81 3.58 -8.81
N SER A 134 3.03 3.50 -8.26
CA SER A 134 3.52 4.51 -7.32
C SER A 134 4.81 5.15 -7.77
N HIS A 135 4.91 6.46 -7.49
CA HIS A 135 6.15 7.22 -7.49
C HIS A 135 7.04 6.85 -6.29
N ARG A 136 8.18 7.52 -6.20
CA ARG A 136 9.05 7.53 -5.00
C ARG A 136 9.18 8.96 -4.45
N SER A 137 9.70 9.10 -3.23
CA SER A 137 9.95 10.41 -2.61
C SER A 137 10.94 11.27 -3.41
N GLY A 138 12.00 10.66 -3.91
CA GLY A 138 13.00 11.29 -4.78
C GLY A 138 12.74 10.99 -6.27
N ASP A 139 11.65 11.50 -6.82
CA ASP A 139 11.26 11.26 -8.20
C ASP A 139 11.80 12.34 -9.16
N THR A 140 11.70 12.07 -10.46
CA THR A 140 12.08 12.99 -11.56
C THR A 140 10.86 13.32 -12.43
N GLU A 141 11.04 14.14 -13.45
CA GLU A 141 9.98 14.45 -14.44
C GLU A 141 9.71 13.31 -15.43
N ASP A 142 10.40 12.19 -15.33
CA ASP A 142 10.08 10.99 -16.12
C ASP A 142 8.64 10.56 -15.85
N SER A 143 7.88 10.34 -16.93
CA SER A 143 6.45 10.06 -16.88
C SER A 143 6.10 8.59 -17.05
N PHE A 144 7.08 7.68 -17.12
CA PHE A 144 6.91 6.26 -17.43
C PHE A 144 5.81 5.59 -16.58
N ILE A 145 5.72 5.91 -15.29
CA ILE A 145 4.72 5.29 -14.41
C ILE A 145 3.28 5.65 -14.77
N ALA A 146 3.04 6.78 -15.43
CA ALA A 146 1.72 7.12 -15.95
C ALA A 146 1.35 6.24 -17.16
N ASP A 147 2.31 6.05 -18.09
CA ASP A 147 2.13 5.12 -19.21
C ASP A 147 1.92 3.69 -18.71
N LEU A 148 2.70 3.25 -17.73
CA LEU A 148 2.57 1.92 -17.12
C LEU A 148 1.18 1.73 -16.48
N ALA A 149 0.70 2.71 -15.71
CA ALA A 149 -0.60 2.62 -15.03
C ALA A 149 -1.74 2.38 -16.02
N VAL A 150 -1.73 3.09 -17.14
CA VAL A 150 -2.72 2.91 -18.20
C VAL A 150 -2.50 1.60 -18.96
N ALA A 151 -1.26 1.28 -19.33
CA ALA A 151 -0.92 0.10 -20.11
C ALA A 151 -1.34 -1.22 -19.43
N VAL A 152 -1.21 -1.29 -18.10
CA VAL A 152 -1.60 -2.48 -17.32
C VAL A 152 -3.02 -2.40 -16.78
N ASN A 153 -3.76 -1.32 -17.10
CA ASN A 153 -5.10 -1.06 -16.57
C ASN A 153 -5.14 -1.16 -15.03
N ALA A 154 -4.20 -0.48 -14.37
CA ALA A 154 -4.10 -0.52 -12.91
C ALA A 154 -5.30 0.14 -12.20
N GLY A 155 -5.93 1.11 -12.85
CA GLY A 155 -7.06 1.89 -12.31
C GLY A 155 -6.64 2.96 -11.31
N GLN A 156 -5.45 2.85 -10.73
CA GLN A 156 -4.98 3.76 -9.69
C GLN A 156 -3.50 4.12 -9.88
N ILE A 157 -3.16 5.37 -9.53
CA ILE A 157 -1.78 5.86 -9.47
C ILE A 157 -1.59 6.74 -8.23
N LYS A 158 -0.49 6.51 -7.50
CA LYS A 158 -0.04 7.34 -6.39
C LYS A 158 1.15 8.15 -6.87
N THR A 159 0.97 9.43 -7.21
CA THR A 159 2.03 10.22 -7.85
C THR A 159 2.17 11.65 -7.33
N GLY A 160 1.77 11.88 -6.09
CA GLY A 160 1.88 13.19 -5.43
C GLY A 160 0.72 14.11 -5.76
N SER A 161 0.89 15.39 -5.43
CA SER A 161 -0.11 16.43 -5.60
C SER A 161 0.08 17.18 -6.93
N MET A 162 -0.85 18.08 -7.26
CA MET A 162 -0.80 19.01 -8.39
C MET A 162 0.24 20.13 -8.19
N SER A 163 1.35 19.81 -7.56
CA SER A 163 2.44 20.71 -7.19
C SER A 163 3.76 19.97 -7.37
N ARG A 164 4.82 20.71 -7.76
CA ARG A 164 6.15 20.21 -8.10
C ARG A 164 6.20 19.52 -9.48
N GLY A 165 7.17 19.89 -10.32
CA GLY A 165 7.28 19.46 -11.71
C GLY A 165 7.33 17.95 -11.90
N GLU A 166 8.08 17.26 -11.04
CA GLU A 166 8.22 15.80 -11.05
C GLU A 166 6.91 15.06 -10.75
N ARG A 167 5.90 15.73 -10.18
CA ARG A 167 4.56 15.15 -9.92
C ARG A 167 3.61 15.50 -11.06
N THR A 168 3.54 16.78 -11.41
CA THR A 168 2.65 17.27 -12.48
C THR A 168 3.00 16.70 -13.86
N ALA A 169 4.27 16.30 -14.10
CA ALA A 169 4.66 15.59 -15.31
C ALA A 169 3.84 14.30 -15.55
N LYS A 170 3.53 13.53 -14.51
CA LYS A 170 2.72 12.31 -14.61
C LYS A 170 1.26 12.63 -14.92
N TYR A 171 0.68 13.64 -14.26
CA TYR A 171 -0.69 14.08 -14.55
C TYR A 171 -0.81 14.61 -15.98
N ASN A 172 0.16 15.41 -16.45
CA ASN A 172 0.19 15.88 -17.82
C ASN A 172 0.32 14.71 -18.82
N GLN A 173 1.04 13.66 -18.47
CA GLN A 173 1.13 12.47 -19.33
C GLN A 173 -0.20 11.71 -19.40
N LEU A 174 -0.92 11.58 -18.29
CA LEU A 174 -2.26 10.99 -18.30
C LEU A 174 -3.21 11.77 -19.22
N LEU A 175 -3.18 13.11 -19.19
CA LEU A 175 -3.97 13.94 -20.11
C LEU A 175 -3.58 13.70 -21.58
N ARG A 176 -2.30 13.57 -21.91
CA ARG A 176 -1.86 13.24 -23.28
C ARG A 176 -2.30 11.86 -23.72
N ILE A 177 -2.32 10.88 -22.79
CA ILE A 177 -2.81 9.52 -23.08
C ILE A 177 -4.32 9.58 -23.34
N GLU A 178 -5.08 10.30 -22.53
CA GLU A 178 -6.53 10.50 -22.72
C GLU A 178 -6.82 11.11 -24.08
N GLU A 179 -6.12 12.17 -24.47
CA GLU A 179 -6.25 12.79 -25.77
C GLU A 179 -5.99 11.81 -26.92
N ARG A 180 -4.94 10.98 -26.83
CA ARG A 180 -4.63 9.95 -27.83
C ARG A 180 -5.68 8.84 -27.92
N LEU A 181 -6.27 8.46 -26.80
CA LEU A 181 -7.30 7.43 -26.76
C LEU A 181 -8.65 7.95 -27.27
N GLY A 182 -8.91 9.26 -27.13
CA GLY A 182 -10.15 9.91 -27.53
C GLY A 182 -11.39 9.19 -26.95
N ALA A 183 -12.34 8.84 -27.78
CA ALA A 183 -13.58 8.15 -27.36
C ALA A 183 -13.36 6.77 -26.73
N ARG A 184 -12.16 6.21 -26.81
CA ARG A 184 -11.82 4.94 -26.14
C ARG A 184 -11.32 5.13 -24.70
N ALA A 185 -11.02 6.36 -24.31
CA ALA A 185 -10.61 6.66 -22.95
C ALA A 185 -11.77 6.36 -22.00
N ARG A 186 -11.46 5.63 -20.93
CA ARG A 186 -12.40 5.35 -19.84
C ARG A 186 -11.72 5.69 -18.53
N TYR A 187 -12.38 6.43 -17.68
CA TYR A 187 -11.94 6.65 -16.32
C TYR A 187 -12.27 5.41 -15.47
N GLY A 188 -11.34 4.99 -14.63
CA GLY A 188 -11.21 3.64 -14.12
C GLY A 188 -12.26 3.08 -13.17
N TYR A 189 -13.54 3.34 -13.35
CA TYR A 189 -14.60 2.66 -12.60
C TYR A 189 -15.71 2.16 -13.52
#